data_c5de2996dbd7db946d9d00ec35a0ec50
#
_entry.id   c5de2996dbd7db946d9d00ec35a0ec50
#
_cell.length_a   1.000
_cell.length_b   1.000
_cell.length_c   1.000
_cell.angle_alpha   90.00
_cell.angle_beta   90.00
_cell.angle_gamma   90.00
#
_symmetry.space_group_name_H-M   'P 1'
#
loop_
_entity.id
_entity.type
_entity.pdbx_description
1 polymer ?
#
loop_
_entity_poly.entity_id
_entity_poly.type
_entity_poly.pdbx_seq_one_letter_code
_entity_poly.pdbx_strand_id
1 'polypeptide(L)'
;ENLPSWLKIDAAENNKLTLRLNNGSQIKATSASSDAGRSEAVSLLLIDEAAFIDNIGEIWASAQQTLATGGGCIALSTPYGTGNWFHQTWVRAESSENQFLPIKLPWFVHPERDQKWRDIQDELLGDPRMAAQECDCDFSTSGDIVFYPEYIDFYEKTYVKDPMERRGADQNLWVWESPDYTRDYVVVADVARGDGKDYSACHVIDVENNVQVAEYKGQLGTKEYGHLLVGLATEYNEAMLVIENANIGWATIQVALDRAYPNLYYSQKSDSPNASSYFDKYQDHSKMVAGFTMSSRTRPMVIGKFQEYISDKGVTIQSKRLIEEMKTFIWRNNRAEAQSGYNDDLVMSFGMAMYIRDTALKSRQRGLDGTKSSLSNMSVNRTPYQGGYGNNQPGKNPYEQNFGGGKEDIRWLF
;
A
#
# COMPACT_ATOMS: atom_id res chain seq x y z
N GLU A 1 -32.01 -38.53 16.36
CA GLU A 1 -32.73 -39.07 17.52
C GLU A 1 -34.05 -38.31 17.78
N ASN A 2 -34.16 -37.03 17.39
CA ASN A 2 -35.30 -36.16 17.69
C ASN A 2 -36.39 -36.15 16.59
N LEU A 3 -36.29 -37.01 15.56
CA LEU A 3 -37.32 -37.13 14.51
C LEU A 3 -38.54 -37.89 15.05
N PRO A 4 -39.76 -37.47 14.66
CA PRO A 4 -40.96 -38.24 14.91
C PRO A 4 -40.84 -39.65 14.34
N SER A 5 -41.46 -40.66 14.99
CA SER A 5 -41.32 -42.07 14.62
C SER A 5 -41.70 -42.38 13.17
N TRP A 6 -42.64 -41.60 12.60
CA TRP A 6 -43.12 -41.78 11.21
C TRP A 6 -42.14 -41.18 10.16
N LEU A 7 -41.17 -40.33 10.60
CA LEU A 7 -40.13 -39.76 9.75
C LEU A 7 -38.77 -40.43 9.98
N LYS A 8 -38.65 -41.30 10.96
CA LYS A 8 -37.40 -41.94 11.36
C LYS A 8 -37.05 -43.09 10.41
N ILE A 9 -35.96 -42.96 9.70
CA ILE A 9 -35.38 -43.98 8.84
C ILE A 9 -34.15 -44.57 9.56
N ASP A 10 -34.03 -45.87 9.61
CA ASP A 10 -32.89 -46.52 10.24
C ASP A 10 -31.60 -46.26 9.47
N ALA A 11 -30.51 -46.08 10.20
CA ALA A 11 -29.21 -45.84 9.64
C ALA A 11 -28.51 -47.15 9.31
N ALA A 12 -28.06 -47.28 8.06
CA ALA A 12 -27.18 -48.37 7.63
C ALA A 12 -25.73 -48.15 8.10
N GLU A 13 -25.31 -46.88 8.17
CA GLU A 13 -24.02 -46.45 8.67
C GLU A 13 -24.19 -45.15 9.45
N ASN A 14 -23.55 -45.07 10.61
CA ASN A 14 -23.55 -43.88 11.45
C ASN A 14 -22.19 -43.74 12.12
N ASN A 15 -21.34 -42.90 11.56
CA ASN A 15 -20.03 -42.57 12.11
C ASN A 15 -19.87 -41.07 12.20
N LYS A 16 -18.70 -40.57 12.62
CA LYS A 16 -18.45 -39.14 12.82
C LYS A 16 -18.59 -38.28 11.53
N LEU A 17 -18.33 -38.85 10.37
CA LEU A 17 -18.25 -38.15 9.10
C LEU A 17 -19.34 -38.57 8.10
N THR A 18 -19.99 -39.71 8.34
CA THR A 18 -20.96 -40.26 7.39
C THR A 18 -22.19 -40.82 8.12
N LEU A 19 -23.34 -40.35 7.67
CA LEU A 19 -24.64 -40.95 8.01
C LEU A 19 -25.25 -41.48 6.70
N ARG A 20 -25.41 -42.79 6.62
CA ARG A 20 -26.09 -43.46 5.50
C ARG A 20 -27.37 -44.11 5.99
N LEU A 21 -28.48 -43.79 5.34
CA LEU A 21 -29.80 -44.32 5.70
C LEU A 21 -30.13 -45.53 4.86
N ASN A 22 -31.01 -46.42 5.36
CA ASN A 22 -31.43 -47.64 4.68
C ASN A 22 -32.17 -47.37 3.35
N ASN A 23 -32.68 -46.19 3.12
CA ASN A 23 -33.27 -45.77 1.85
C ASN A 23 -32.22 -45.30 0.80
N GLY A 24 -30.92 -45.40 1.09
CA GLY A 24 -29.82 -44.99 0.23
C GLY A 24 -29.41 -43.53 0.33
N SER A 25 -30.14 -42.69 1.10
CA SER A 25 -29.75 -41.31 1.36
C SER A 25 -28.48 -41.26 2.21
N GLN A 26 -27.61 -40.32 1.92
CA GLN A 26 -26.32 -40.17 2.62
C GLN A 26 -26.07 -38.70 2.95
N ILE A 27 -25.57 -38.44 4.16
CA ILE A 27 -24.98 -37.15 4.59
C ILE A 27 -23.52 -37.43 4.89
N LYS A 28 -22.62 -36.66 4.28
CA LYS A 28 -21.18 -36.84 4.45
C LYS A 28 -20.55 -35.48 4.78
N ALA A 29 -19.74 -35.43 5.83
CA ALA A 29 -18.93 -34.29 6.18
C ALA A 29 -17.48 -34.53 5.72
N THR A 30 -16.86 -33.55 5.13
CA THR A 30 -15.46 -33.56 4.73
C THR A 30 -14.76 -32.28 5.13
N SER A 31 -13.44 -32.34 5.33
CA SER A 31 -12.65 -31.11 5.48
C SER A 31 -12.58 -30.35 4.16
N ALA A 32 -12.41 -29.02 4.24
CA ALA A 32 -12.20 -28.17 3.09
C ALA A 32 -10.83 -28.49 2.43
N SER A 33 -10.84 -29.37 1.44
CA SER A 33 -9.67 -29.74 0.63
C SER A 33 -10.02 -29.61 -0.86
N SER A 34 -9.01 -29.43 -1.71
CA SER A 34 -9.19 -29.29 -3.17
C SER A 34 -9.90 -30.48 -3.83
N ASP A 35 -9.92 -31.64 -3.16
CA ASP A 35 -10.61 -32.84 -3.62
C ASP A 35 -12.01 -33.02 -3.01
N ALA A 36 -12.42 -32.10 -2.13
CA ALA A 36 -13.77 -32.11 -1.56
C ALA A 36 -14.81 -31.92 -2.68
N GLY A 37 -15.71 -32.88 -2.83
CA GLY A 37 -16.81 -32.79 -3.80
C GLY A 37 -16.54 -33.42 -5.18
N ARG A 38 -15.36 -33.96 -5.47
CA ARG A 38 -15.06 -34.56 -6.81
C ARG A 38 -15.59 -35.96 -7.06
N SER A 39 -15.95 -36.67 -6.04
CA SER A 39 -16.15 -38.13 -6.17
C SER A 39 -17.60 -38.61 -6.20
N GLU A 40 -18.59 -37.77 -5.93
CA GLU A 40 -19.99 -38.17 -5.78
C GLU A 40 -20.95 -37.14 -6.33
N ALA A 41 -22.05 -37.57 -6.98
CA ALA A 41 -23.13 -36.66 -7.35
C ALA A 41 -23.85 -36.20 -6.08
N VAL A 42 -23.93 -34.88 -5.86
CA VAL A 42 -24.45 -34.28 -4.63
C VAL A 42 -25.76 -33.55 -4.94
N SER A 43 -26.84 -33.94 -4.22
CA SER A 43 -28.15 -33.23 -4.35
C SER A 43 -28.16 -31.89 -3.61
N LEU A 44 -27.41 -31.77 -2.52
CA LEU A 44 -27.25 -30.55 -1.75
C LEU A 44 -25.82 -30.45 -1.21
N LEU A 45 -25.12 -29.39 -1.57
CA LEU A 45 -23.84 -29.02 -0.99
C LEU A 45 -24.04 -27.95 0.07
N LEU A 46 -23.48 -28.14 1.25
CA LEU A 46 -23.49 -27.18 2.32
C LEU A 46 -22.03 -26.79 2.62
N ILE A 47 -21.72 -25.49 2.45
CA ILE A 47 -20.41 -24.94 2.74
C ILE A 47 -20.53 -24.07 3.97
N ASP A 48 -19.98 -24.53 5.08
CA ASP A 48 -19.97 -23.81 6.34
C ASP A 48 -18.71 -22.93 6.44
N GLU A 49 -18.82 -21.78 7.08
CA GLU A 49 -17.73 -20.81 7.23
C GLU A 49 -17.01 -20.44 5.90
N ALA A 50 -17.82 -20.25 4.86
CA ALA A 50 -17.31 -20.08 3.48
C ALA A 50 -16.33 -18.89 3.31
N ALA A 51 -16.46 -17.83 4.13
CA ALA A 51 -15.55 -16.67 4.07
C ALA A 51 -14.15 -16.98 4.60
N PHE A 52 -13.99 -18.03 5.43
CA PHE A 52 -12.73 -18.40 6.09
C PHE A 52 -11.98 -19.54 5.40
N ILE A 53 -12.51 -20.08 4.31
CA ILE A 53 -11.87 -21.14 3.54
C ILE A 53 -10.93 -20.56 2.51
N ASP A 54 -9.63 -20.77 2.66
CA ASP A 54 -8.59 -20.21 1.79
C ASP A 54 -8.74 -20.55 0.30
N ASN A 55 -9.05 -21.81 -0.03
CA ASN A 55 -9.11 -22.30 -1.41
C ASN A 55 -10.56 -22.53 -1.89
N ILE A 56 -11.51 -21.78 -1.35
CA ILE A 56 -12.93 -21.97 -1.64
C ILE A 56 -13.27 -21.85 -3.14
N GLY A 57 -12.55 -21.01 -3.90
CA GLY A 57 -12.75 -20.87 -5.34
C GLY A 57 -12.46 -22.15 -6.12
N GLU A 58 -11.42 -22.90 -5.75
CA GLU A 58 -11.08 -24.19 -6.35
C GLU A 58 -12.08 -25.27 -5.95
N ILE A 59 -12.47 -25.28 -4.67
CA ILE A 59 -13.50 -26.19 -4.14
C ILE A 59 -14.82 -25.96 -4.87
N TRP A 60 -15.22 -24.69 -5.03
CA TRP A 60 -16.43 -24.31 -5.76
C TRP A 60 -16.40 -24.73 -7.23
N ALA A 61 -15.31 -24.45 -7.94
CA ALA A 61 -15.16 -24.86 -9.34
C ALA A 61 -15.27 -26.39 -9.52
N SER A 62 -14.74 -27.15 -8.56
CA SER A 62 -14.84 -28.59 -8.51
C SER A 62 -16.26 -29.07 -8.20
N ALA A 63 -16.90 -28.47 -7.18
CA ALA A 63 -18.21 -28.83 -6.71
C ALA A 63 -19.32 -28.47 -7.72
N GLN A 64 -19.17 -27.38 -8.45
CA GLN A 64 -20.12 -26.92 -9.45
C GLN A 64 -20.41 -27.98 -10.52
N GLN A 65 -19.38 -28.78 -10.89
CA GLN A 65 -19.57 -29.86 -11.86
C GLN A 65 -20.44 -31.00 -11.29
N THR A 66 -20.33 -31.31 -10.00
CA THR A 66 -21.14 -32.33 -9.34
C THR A 66 -22.58 -31.91 -9.09
N LEU A 67 -22.82 -30.61 -8.99
CA LEU A 67 -24.15 -29.98 -8.88
C LEU A 67 -24.87 -29.82 -10.24
N ALA A 68 -24.15 -29.95 -11.36
CA ALA A 68 -24.70 -29.80 -12.71
C ALA A 68 -25.84 -30.77 -13.04
N THR A 69 -26.02 -31.84 -12.27
CA THR A 69 -27.12 -32.80 -12.39
C THR A 69 -28.43 -32.34 -11.71
N GLY A 70 -28.52 -31.11 -11.23
CA GLY A 70 -29.71 -30.53 -10.59
C GLY A 70 -29.58 -30.39 -9.06
N GLY A 71 -28.38 -30.46 -8.52
CA GLY A 71 -28.10 -30.19 -7.09
C GLY A 71 -28.14 -28.71 -6.74
N GLY A 72 -28.40 -28.39 -5.45
CA GLY A 72 -28.35 -27.03 -4.88
C GLY A 72 -27.09 -26.80 -4.02
N CYS A 73 -26.77 -25.55 -3.75
CA CYS A 73 -25.70 -25.16 -2.81
C CYS A 73 -26.23 -24.15 -1.80
N ILE A 74 -25.84 -24.32 -0.54
CA ILE A 74 -25.99 -23.34 0.53
C ILE A 74 -24.60 -23.02 1.04
N ALA A 75 -24.15 -21.77 0.85
CA ALA A 75 -22.94 -21.24 1.45
C ALA A 75 -23.33 -20.30 2.59
N LEU A 76 -22.81 -20.55 3.78
CA LEU A 76 -23.06 -19.74 4.97
C LEU A 76 -21.76 -19.35 5.64
N SER A 77 -21.73 -18.15 6.20
CA SER A 77 -20.58 -17.63 6.95
C SER A 77 -20.97 -16.33 7.65
N THR A 78 -20.24 -15.95 8.71
CA THR A 78 -20.08 -14.55 9.06
C THR A 78 -19.15 -13.88 8.05
N PRO A 79 -19.24 -12.57 7.83
CA PRO A 79 -18.30 -11.83 6.97
C PRO A 79 -16.86 -11.95 7.45
N TYR A 80 -15.92 -11.99 6.51
CA TYR A 80 -14.50 -11.95 6.81
C TYR A 80 -13.79 -11.04 5.81
N GLY A 81 -13.96 -9.72 6.00
CA GLY A 81 -13.45 -8.71 5.09
C GLY A 81 -14.14 -8.69 3.73
N THR A 82 -13.67 -7.81 2.88
CA THR A 82 -14.09 -7.66 1.49
C THR A 82 -13.17 -8.42 0.55
N GLY A 83 -13.65 -8.82 -0.64
CA GLY A 83 -12.83 -9.38 -1.72
C GLY A 83 -12.61 -10.89 -1.71
N ASN A 84 -12.90 -11.63 -0.63
CA ASN A 84 -12.89 -13.09 -0.66
C ASN A 84 -14.03 -13.66 -1.52
N TRP A 85 -13.97 -14.95 -1.81
CA TRP A 85 -14.98 -15.63 -2.66
C TRP A 85 -16.42 -15.43 -2.15
N PHE A 86 -16.62 -15.52 -0.81
CA PHE A 86 -17.94 -15.37 -0.22
C PHE A 86 -18.49 -13.95 -0.41
N HIS A 87 -17.66 -12.92 -0.16
CA HIS A 87 -18.04 -11.52 -0.42
C HIS A 87 -18.32 -11.25 -1.91
N GLN A 88 -17.45 -11.71 -2.83
CA GLN A 88 -17.66 -11.54 -4.27
C GLN A 88 -18.96 -12.24 -4.74
N THR A 89 -19.22 -13.45 -4.23
CA THR A 89 -20.44 -14.19 -4.52
C THR A 89 -21.67 -13.46 -3.97
N TRP A 90 -21.55 -12.88 -2.77
CA TRP A 90 -22.59 -12.07 -2.14
C TRP A 90 -22.93 -10.82 -2.97
N VAL A 91 -21.94 -10.01 -3.32
CA VAL A 91 -22.15 -8.78 -4.12
C VAL A 91 -22.78 -9.10 -5.47
N ARG A 92 -22.32 -10.15 -6.14
CA ARG A 92 -22.92 -10.61 -7.41
C ARG A 92 -24.35 -11.15 -7.24
N ALA A 93 -24.67 -11.70 -6.08
CA ALA A 93 -26.02 -12.13 -5.76
C ALA A 93 -26.97 -10.95 -5.53
N GLU A 94 -26.51 -9.91 -4.81
CA GLU A 94 -27.26 -8.67 -4.61
C GLU A 94 -27.53 -7.93 -5.93
N SER A 95 -26.55 -7.93 -6.86
CA SER A 95 -26.73 -7.37 -8.21
C SER A 95 -27.42 -8.31 -9.20
N SER A 96 -27.86 -9.50 -8.76
CA SER A 96 -28.49 -10.52 -9.61
C SER A 96 -27.60 -11.01 -10.77
N GLU A 97 -26.30 -10.97 -10.60
CA GLU A 97 -25.32 -11.44 -11.59
C GLU A 97 -24.97 -12.92 -11.45
N ASN A 98 -25.46 -13.60 -10.42
CA ASN A 98 -25.33 -15.03 -10.21
C ASN A 98 -26.67 -15.64 -9.79
N GLN A 99 -26.69 -16.97 -9.58
CA GLN A 99 -27.91 -17.72 -9.22
C GLN A 99 -28.10 -17.88 -7.70
N PHE A 100 -27.25 -17.30 -6.86
CA PHE A 100 -27.42 -17.36 -5.43
C PHE A 100 -28.47 -16.33 -4.96
N LEU A 101 -29.27 -16.74 -3.97
CA LEU A 101 -30.16 -15.87 -3.24
C LEU A 101 -29.46 -15.34 -2.00
N PRO A 102 -29.18 -14.03 -1.88
CA PRO A 102 -28.54 -13.47 -0.70
C PRO A 102 -29.54 -13.39 0.46
N ILE A 103 -29.19 -13.99 1.60
CA ILE A 103 -30.00 -13.95 2.83
C ILE A 103 -29.11 -13.41 3.95
N LYS A 104 -29.38 -12.17 4.40
CA LYS A 104 -28.67 -11.52 5.50
C LYS A 104 -29.46 -11.69 6.80
N LEU A 105 -28.84 -12.26 7.83
CA LEU A 105 -29.44 -12.56 9.14
C LEU A 105 -28.66 -11.88 10.28
N PRO A 106 -28.71 -10.56 10.42
CA PRO A 106 -28.07 -9.87 11.53
C PRO A 106 -28.78 -10.18 12.86
N TRP A 107 -28.12 -9.88 13.98
CA TRP A 107 -28.59 -10.23 15.32
C TRP A 107 -30.05 -9.81 15.61
N PHE A 108 -30.48 -8.66 15.10
CA PHE A 108 -31.81 -8.11 15.39
C PHE A 108 -32.96 -8.85 14.67
N VAL A 109 -32.65 -9.74 13.74
CA VAL A 109 -33.65 -10.63 13.11
C VAL A 109 -34.10 -11.72 14.09
N HIS A 110 -33.26 -12.04 15.08
CA HIS A 110 -33.59 -13.05 16.08
C HIS A 110 -34.52 -12.47 17.14
N PRO A 111 -35.71 -13.03 17.38
CA PRO A 111 -36.76 -12.43 18.25
C PRO A 111 -36.35 -12.29 19.72
N GLU A 112 -35.36 -13.03 20.19
CA GLU A 112 -34.88 -13.00 21.58
C GLU A 112 -33.63 -12.12 21.77
N ARG A 113 -33.16 -11.46 20.72
CA ARG A 113 -31.97 -10.60 20.75
C ARG A 113 -32.41 -9.14 20.69
N ASP A 114 -32.16 -8.40 21.77
CA ASP A 114 -32.43 -6.96 21.90
C ASP A 114 -31.11 -6.16 21.96
N GLN A 115 -31.19 -4.85 22.06
CA GLN A 115 -30.03 -3.99 22.16
C GLN A 115 -29.15 -4.34 23.37
N LYS A 116 -29.73 -4.79 24.49
CA LYS A 116 -28.95 -5.21 25.65
C LYS A 116 -28.11 -6.43 25.35
N TRP A 117 -28.67 -7.38 24.58
CA TRP A 117 -27.91 -8.52 24.10
C TRP A 117 -26.72 -8.07 23.24
N ARG A 118 -26.94 -7.09 22.37
CA ARG A 118 -25.89 -6.55 21.48
C ARG A 118 -24.79 -5.83 22.29
N ASP A 119 -25.18 -5.02 23.28
CA ASP A 119 -24.24 -4.31 24.17
C ASP A 119 -23.36 -5.31 24.97
N ILE A 120 -23.94 -6.43 25.39
CA ILE A 120 -23.19 -7.52 26.06
C ILE A 120 -22.20 -8.16 25.08
N GLN A 121 -22.56 -8.36 23.81
CA GLN A 121 -21.63 -8.91 22.81
C GLN A 121 -20.46 -7.94 22.57
N ASP A 122 -20.71 -6.62 22.52
CA ASP A 122 -19.65 -5.62 22.40
C ASP A 122 -18.65 -5.69 23.56
N GLU A 123 -19.16 -5.85 24.77
CA GLU A 123 -18.32 -6.00 25.97
C GLU A 123 -17.53 -7.32 25.95
N LEU A 124 -18.18 -8.44 25.60
CA LEU A 124 -17.55 -9.75 25.58
C LEU A 124 -16.48 -9.90 24.49
N LEU A 125 -16.71 -9.36 23.29
CA LEU A 125 -15.78 -9.42 22.17
C LEU A 125 -14.66 -8.40 22.32
N GLY A 126 -14.91 -7.28 23.03
CA GLY A 126 -13.91 -6.26 23.32
C GLY A 126 -13.42 -5.47 22.11
N ASP A 127 -13.88 -5.80 20.91
CA ASP A 127 -13.58 -5.10 19.66
C ASP A 127 -14.90 -4.87 18.90
N PRO A 128 -15.32 -3.60 18.69
CA PRO A 128 -16.55 -3.28 17.96
C PRO A 128 -16.59 -3.86 16.55
N ARG A 129 -15.43 -4.08 15.92
CA ARG A 129 -15.33 -4.67 14.59
C ARG A 129 -15.67 -6.15 14.58
N MET A 130 -15.15 -6.90 15.57
CA MET A 130 -15.54 -8.30 15.74
C MET A 130 -17.03 -8.43 16.01
N ALA A 131 -17.58 -7.52 16.80
CA ALA A 131 -19.01 -7.50 17.07
C ALA A 131 -19.83 -7.14 15.82
N ALA A 132 -19.38 -6.24 14.97
CA ALA A 132 -20.00 -5.93 13.68
C ALA A 132 -19.91 -7.12 12.71
N GLN A 133 -18.79 -7.82 12.66
CA GLN A 133 -18.59 -9.04 11.89
C GLN A 133 -19.57 -10.14 12.32
N GLU A 134 -19.54 -10.50 13.59
CA GLU A 134 -20.26 -11.66 14.13
C GLU A 134 -21.77 -11.41 14.33
N CYS A 135 -22.16 -10.16 14.59
CA CYS A 135 -23.52 -9.82 14.93
C CYS A 135 -24.24 -9.06 13.80
N ASP A 136 -23.60 -8.09 13.15
CA ASP A 136 -24.27 -7.20 12.19
C ASP A 136 -24.15 -7.69 10.74
N CYS A 137 -23.39 -8.75 10.47
CA CYS A 137 -23.07 -9.24 9.13
C CYS A 137 -22.49 -8.14 8.24
N ASP A 138 -21.53 -7.36 8.77
CA ASP A 138 -20.90 -6.27 8.04
C ASP A 138 -19.56 -6.69 7.44
N PHE A 139 -19.45 -6.66 6.11
CA PHE A 139 -18.23 -7.01 5.40
C PHE A 139 -17.16 -5.91 5.50
N SER A 140 -17.56 -4.66 5.59
CA SER A 140 -16.63 -3.52 5.53
C SER A 140 -15.83 -3.34 6.80
N THR A 141 -16.38 -3.74 7.94
CA THR A 141 -15.73 -3.65 9.25
C THR A 141 -15.08 -4.95 9.70
N SER A 142 -15.32 -6.04 8.97
CA SER A 142 -14.83 -7.38 9.32
C SER A 142 -13.45 -7.66 8.72
N GLY A 143 -12.66 -8.50 9.39
CA GLY A 143 -11.34 -8.94 8.95
C GLY A 143 -10.18 -8.07 9.47
N ASP A 144 -8.97 -8.56 9.28
CA ASP A 144 -7.72 -7.92 9.69
C ASP A 144 -7.30 -6.83 8.70
N ILE A 145 -8.08 -5.74 8.65
CA ILE A 145 -7.80 -4.62 7.75
C ILE A 145 -6.55 -3.83 8.19
N VAL A 146 -5.73 -3.41 7.23
CA VAL A 146 -4.57 -2.56 7.49
C VAL A 146 -5.01 -1.10 7.62
N PHE A 147 -5.88 -0.62 6.74
CA PHE A 147 -6.38 0.76 6.74
C PHE A 147 -7.85 0.80 7.13
N TYR A 148 -8.19 1.56 8.17
CA TYR A 148 -9.57 1.66 8.66
C TYR A 148 -10.49 2.34 7.64
N PRO A 149 -11.72 1.83 7.45
CA PRO A 149 -12.69 2.36 6.48
C PRO A 149 -12.97 3.85 6.68
N GLU A 150 -13.01 4.33 7.91
CA GLU A 150 -13.24 5.74 8.24
C GLU A 150 -12.18 6.69 7.64
N TYR A 151 -10.91 6.25 7.62
CA TYR A 151 -9.85 7.02 6.99
C TYR A 151 -9.94 6.94 5.47
N ILE A 152 -10.18 5.74 4.93
CA ILE A 152 -10.36 5.53 3.50
C ILE A 152 -11.50 6.40 2.96
N ASP A 153 -12.64 6.40 3.63
CA ASP A 153 -13.80 7.23 3.32
C ASP A 153 -13.48 8.74 3.36
N PHE A 154 -12.69 9.16 4.36
CA PHE A 154 -12.24 10.54 4.44
C PHE A 154 -11.40 10.93 3.23
N TYR A 155 -10.40 10.11 2.85
CA TYR A 155 -9.54 10.38 1.71
C TYR A 155 -10.33 10.37 0.40
N GLU A 156 -11.21 9.38 0.20
CA GLU A 156 -12.02 9.25 -1.01
C GLU A 156 -12.93 10.46 -1.23
N LYS A 157 -13.54 10.99 -0.17
CA LYS A 157 -14.44 12.16 -0.25
C LYS A 157 -13.72 13.50 -0.32
N THR A 158 -12.50 13.59 0.23
CA THR A 158 -11.82 14.88 0.42
C THR A 158 -10.80 15.16 -0.68
N TYR A 159 -10.01 14.16 -1.08
CA TYR A 159 -8.83 14.37 -1.90
C TYR A 159 -8.84 13.67 -3.25
N VAL A 160 -9.58 12.55 -3.39
CA VAL A 160 -9.61 11.81 -4.65
C VAL A 160 -10.26 12.65 -5.74
N LYS A 161 -9.55 12.77 -6.85
CA LYS A 161 -10.01 13.49 -8.03
C LYS A 161 -9.47 12.86 -9.32
N ASP A 162 -10.11 13.15 -10.44
CA ASP A 162 -9.58 12.76 -11.73
C ASP A 162 -8.24 13.43 -12.03
N PRO A 163 -7.28 12.72 -12.67
CA PRO A 163 -6.02 13.33 -13.06
C PRO A 163 -6.24 14.45 -14.08
N MET A 164 -5.41 15.50 -13.98
CA MET A 164 -5.40 16.59 -14.94
C MET A 164 -4.97 16.09 -16.33
N GLU A 165 -4.08 15.10 -16.36
CA GLU A 165 -3.56 14.52 -17.59
C GLU A 165 -3.31 13.01 -17.41
N ARG A 166 -3.53 12.25 -18.48
CA ARG A 166 -3.15 10.84 -18.58
C ARG A 166 -2.18 10.69 -19.74
N ARG A 167 -1.02 10.09 -19.48
CA ARG A 167 0.09 9.96 -20.41
C ARG A 167 0.39 8.51 -20.73
N GLY A 168 1.13 8.32 -21.84
CA GLY A 168 1.50 7.00 -22.33
C GLY A 168 0.48 6.44 -23.33
N ALA A 169 0.89 5.43 -24.10
CA ALA A 169 0.03 4.78 -25.09
C ALA A 169 -1.17 4.07 -24.43
N ASP A 170 -0.96 3.58 -23.21
CA ASP A 170 -1.93 2.91 -22.36
C ASP A 170 -2.68 3.85 -21.39
N GLN A 171 -2.31 5.16 -21.38
CA GLN A 171 -2.84 6.19 -20.48
C GLN A 171 -2.72 5.85 -18.99
N ASN A 172 -1.73 5.07 -18.63
CA ASN A 172 -1.51 4.55 -17.28
C ASN A 172 -0.71 5.47 -16.37
N LEU A 173 -0.01 6.46 -16.91
CA LEU A 173 0.62 7.53 -16.14
C LEU A 173 -0.41 8.65 -15.90
N TRP A 174 -0.84 8.77 -14.66
CA TRP A 174 -1.79 9.78 -14.20
C TRP A 174 -1.06 10.93 -13.54
N VAL A 175 -1.33 12.16 -13.98
CA VAL A 175 -0.70 13.38 -13.47
C VAL A 175 -1.79 14.31 -12.94
N TRP A 176 -1.67 14.71 -11.69
CA TRP A 176 -2.57 15.67 -11.04
C TRP A 176 -1.97 17.07 -10.94
N GLU A 177 -0.65 17.16 -10.82
CA GLU A 177 0.06 18.44 -10.72
C GLU A 177 1.32 18.41 -11.59
N SER A 178 1.50 19.47 -12.37
CA SER A 178 2.73 19.64 -13.16
C SER A 178 3.92 19.92 -12.24
N PRO A 179 5.15 19.57 -12.65
CA PRO A 179 6.33 19.85 -11.84
C PRO A 179 6.52 21.35 -11.58
N ASP A 180 6.84 21.67 -10.34
CA ASP A 180 7.27 22.98 -9.88
C ASP A 180 8.76 22.90 -9.52
N TYR A 181 9.62 23.55 -10.28
CA TYR A 181 11.07 23.49 -10.09
C TYR A 181 11.58 24.19 -8.83
N THR A 182 10.70 24.78 -8.03
CA THR A 182 11.01 25.30 -6.68
C THR A 182 10.82 24.27 -5.59
N ARG A 183 10.21 23.10 -5.91
CA ARG A 183 9.87 22.04 -4.96
C ARG A 183 10.75 20.80 -5.16
N ASP A 184 10.90 20.04 -4.10
CA ASP A 184 11.58 18.77 -4.12
C ASP A 184 10.57 17.62 -4.19
N TYR A 185 10.89 16.63 -5.02
CA TYR A 185 10.05 15.46 -5.24
C TYR A 185 10.80 14.17 -4.95
N VAL A 186 10.04 13.13 -4.65
CA VAL A 186 10.52 11.74 -4.62
C VAL A 186 9.69 10.90 -5.58
N VAL A 187 10.37 10.10 -6.40
CA VAL A 187 9.76 9.07 -7.27
C VAL A 187 10.06 7.73 -6.66
N VAL A 188 9.04 7.00 -6.24
CA VAL A 188 9.18 5.69 -5.60
C VAL A 188 8.49 4.64 -6.44
N ALA A 189 9.20 3.56 -6.74
CA ALA A 189 8.77 2.54 -7.67
C ALA A 189 8.86 1.13 -7.09
N ASP A 190 7.78 0.38 -7.24
CA ASP A 190 7.70 -1.07 -7.15
C ASP A 190 7.79 -1.68 -8.54
N VAL A 191 8.52 -2.78 -8.70
CA VAL A 191 8.88 -3.32 -10.01
C VAL A 191 8.36 -4.74 -10.19
N ALA A 192 7.48 -4.93 -11.17
CA ALA A 192 7.00 -6.23 -11.61
C ALA A 192 7.69 -6.70 -12.90
N ARG A 193 7.49 -7.98 -13.26
CA ARG A 193 8.06 -8.58 -14.49
C ARG A 193 7.50 -8.02 -15.79
N GLY A 194 6.25 -7.53 -15.75
CA GLY A 194 5.54 -7.12 -16.95
C GLY A 194 4.98 -8.28 -17.78
N ASP A 195 4.93 -9.51 -17.22
CA ASP A 195 4.50 -10.73 -17.91
C ASP A 195 3.03 -11.14 -17.64
N GLY A 196 2.24 -10.24 -17.07
CA GLY A 196 0.78 -10.32 -17.13
C GLY A 196 0.01 -10.61 -15.84
N LYS A 197 0.66 -10.77 -14.69
CA LYS A 197 -0.06 -10.93 -13.40
C LYS A 197 0.13 -9.77 -12.45
N ASP A 198 1.36 -9.25 -12.34
CA ASP A 198 1.72 -8.18 -11.44
C ASP A 198 1.94 -6.88 -12.22
N TYR A 199 1.75 -5.75 -11.57
CA TYR A 199 1.91 -4.43 -12.16
C TYR A 199 3.16 -3.73 -11.60
N SER A 200 3.90 -3.05 -12.46
CA SER A 200 4.87 -2.05 -12.02
C SER A 200 4.11 -0.78 -11.64
N ALA A 201 4.40 -0.26 -10.45
CA ALA A 201 3.73 0.91 -9.90
C ALA A 201 4.73 1.95 -9.39
N CYS A 202 4.49 3.23 -9.64
CA CYS A 202 5.25 4.29 -9.01
C CYS A 202 4.38 5.48 -8.63
N HIS A 203 4.86 6.22 -7.64
CA HIS A 203 4.29 7.49 -7.20
C HIS A 203 5.33 8.59 -7.24
N VAL A 204 4.87 9.78 -7.61
CA VAL A 204 5.61 11.02 -7.42
C VAL A 204 4.97 11.80 -6.29
N ILE A 205 5.75 12.11 -5.28
CA ILE A 205 5.30 12.83 -4.08
C ILE A 205 6.06 14.15 -3.95
N ASP A 206 5.34 15.24 -3.79
CA ASP A 206 5.88 16.52 -3.30
C ASP A 206 6.31 16.32 -1.84
N VAL A 207 7.61 16.44 -1.58
CA VAL A 207 8.20 16.12 -0.27
C VAL A 207 7.79 17.13 0.79
N GLU A 208 7.63 18.40 0.44
CA GLU A 208 7.29 19.47 1.39
C GLU A 208 5.83 19.40 1.80
N ASN A 209 4.94 19.39 0.81
CA ASN A 209 3.49 19.45 1.03
C ASN A 209 2.87 18.08 1.30
N ASN A 210 3.64 17.01 1.09
CA ASN A 210 3.18 15.63 1.21
C ASN A 210 1.96 15.32 0.34
N VAL A 211 2.05 15.66 -0.94
CA VAL A 211 0.99 15.52 -1.93
C VAL A 211 1.42 14.53 -3.00
N GLN A 212 0.56 13.57 -3.31
CA GLN A 212 0.70 12.73 -4.50
C GLN A 212 0.44 13.57 -5.75
N VAL A 213 1.45 13.75 -6.60
CA VAL A 213 1.33 14.59 -7.80
C VAL A 213 1.23 13.80 -9.10
N ALA A 214 1.80 12.58 -9.13
CA ALA A 214 1.64 11.66 -10.24
C ALA A 214 1.69 10.20 -9.79
N GLU A 215 1.15 9.30 -10.63
CA GLU A 215 1.10 7.86 -10.39
C GLU A 215 1.16 7.11 -11.71
N TYR A 216 1.95 6.05 -11.76
CA TYR A 216 1.91 5.06 -12.83
C TYR A 216 1.54 3.69 -12.27
N LYS A 217 0.69 2.96 -12.99
CA LYS A 217 0.42 1.53 -12.76
C LYS A 217 0.23 0.85 -14.11
N GLY A 218 1.13 -0.06 -14.48
CA GLY A 218 1.07 -0.72 -15.79
C GLY A 218 2.02 -1.92 -15.89
N GLN A 219 2.04 -2.53 -17.06
CA GLN A 219 2.78 -3.76 -17.35
C GLN A 219 3.92 -3.52 -18.35
N LEU A 220 4.73 -2.48 -18.10
CA LEU A 220 5.94 -2.25 -18.90
C LEU A 220 7.02 -3.27 -18.57
N GLY A 221 7.81 -3.65 -19.54
CA GLY A 221 9.05 -4.38 -19.30
C GLY A 221 10.02 -3.59 -18.42
N THR A 222 10.92 -4.28 -17.71
CA THR A 222 11.79 -3.66 -16.71
C THR A 222 12.68 -2.54 -17.27
N LYS A 223 13.13 -2.66 -18.52
CA LYS A 223 13.95 -1.61 -19.17
C LYS A 223 13.12 -0.39 -19.55
N GLU A 224 11.98 -0.60 -20.17
CA GLU A 224 11.05 0.45 -20.55
C GLU A 224 10.56 1.21 -19.33
N TYR A 225 10.26 0.46 -18.26
CA TYR A 225 9.88 1.05 -16.98
C TYR A 225 11.04 1.88 -16.37
N GLY A 226 12.28 1.40 -16.44
CA GLY A 226 13.45 2.17 -16.02
C GLY A 226 13.60 3.49 -16.79
N HIS A 227 13.34 3.48 -18.10
CA HIS A 227 13.36 4.71 -18.91
C HIS A 227 12.24 5.67 -18.51
N LEU A 228 11.04 5.17 -18.24
CA LEU A 228 9.93 5.97 -17.75
C LEU A 228 10.27 6.60 -16.39
N LEU A 229 10.81 5.83 -15.46
CA LEU A 229 11.16 6.33 -14.11
C LEU A 229 12.23 7.42 -14.17
N VAL A 230 13.30 7.22 -14.92
CA VAL A 230 14.35 8.25 -15.09
C VAL A 230 13.80 9.49 -15.78
N GLY A 231 12.97 9.35 -16.81
CA GLY A 231 12.32 10.47 -17.48
C GLY A 231 11.42 11.26 -16.53
N LEU A 232 10.57 10.55 -15.78
CA LEU A 232 9.65 11.13 -14.80
C LEU A 232 10.40 11.85 -13.67
N ALA A 233 11.43 11.21 -13.11
CA ALA A 233 12.24 11.81 -12.05
C ALA A 233 13.01 13.04 -12.52
N THR A 234 13.48 13.05 -13.76
CA THR A 234 14.14 14.22 -14.38
C THR A 234 13.13 15.35 -14.57
N GLU A 235 11.93 15.05 -15.06
CA GLU A 235 10.86 16.03 -15.26
C GLU A 235 10.45 16.69 -13.94
N TYR A 236 10.35 15.90 -12.86
CA TYR A 236 10.03 16.41 -11.53
C TYR A 236 11.29 16.88 -10.76
N ASN A 237 12.00 17.84 -11.34
CA ASN A 237 13.12 18.57 -10.74
C ASN A 237 14.26 17.66 -10.25
N GLU A 238 14.68 16.70 -11.07
CA GLU A 238 15.69 15.69 -10.69
C GLU A 238 15.35 15.00 -9.35
N ALA A 239 14.10 14.58 -9.19
CA ALA A 239 13.54 13.96 -7.99
C ALA A 239 14.44 12.82 -7.48
N MET A 240 14.46 12.60 -6.15
CA MET A 240 15.08 11.40 -5.61
C MET A 240 14.38 10.16 -6.15
N LEU A 241 15.11 9.33 -6.90
CA LEU A 241 14.57 8.11 -7.51
C LEU A 241 14.84 6.90 -6.63
N VAL A 242 13.77 6.29 -6.15
CA VAL A 242 13.80 5.11 -5.29
C VAL A 242 13.17 3.95 -6.04
N ILE A 243 13.91 2.90 -6.28
CA ILE A 243 13.45 1.69 -6.97
C ILE A 243 13.64 0.52 -6.01
N GLU A 244 12.63 -0.32 -5.83
CA GLU A 244 12.80 -1.56 -5.07
C GLU A 244 13.80 -2.47 -5.77
N ASN A 245 14.82 -2.94 -5.03
CA ASN A 245 15.93 -3.72 -5.59
C ASN A 245 15.77 -5.25 -5.46
N ALA A 246 14.58 -5.71 -5.02
CA ALA A 246 14.31 -7.15 -4.93
C ALA A 246 14.29 -7.78 -6.33
N ASN A 247 14.95 -8.93 -6.48
CA ASN A 247 14.95 -9.80 -7.67
C ASN A 247 15.05 -9.06 -9.04
N ILE A 248 13.90 -8.58 -9.54
CA ILE A 248 13.72 -8.04 -10.89
C ILE A 248 14.05 -6.55 -10.94
N GLY A 249 13.92 -5.85 -9.84
CA GLY A 249 14.18 -4.41 -9.73
C GLY A 249 15.59 -4.01 -10.17
N TRP A 250 16.55 -4.93 -10.12
CA TRP A 250 17.93 -4.69 -10.59
C TRP A 250 18.01 -4.33 -12.06
N ALA A 251 17.18 -4.94 -12.92
CA ALA A 251 17.19 -4.60 -14.34
C ALA A 251 16.69 -3.16 -14.61
N THR A 252 15.74 -2.70 -13.79
CA THR A 252 15.23 -1.33 -13.82
C THR A 252 16.25 -0.34 -13.24
N ILE A 253 16.91 -0.68 -12.12
CA ILE A 253 17.97 0.12 -11.51
C ILE A 253 19.16 0.28 -12.46
N GLN A 254 19.52 -0.77 -13.20
CA GLN A 254 20.63 -0.71 -14.17
C GLN A 254 20.43 0.39 -15.21
N VAL A 255 19.18 0.62 -15.66
CA VAL A 255 18.87 1.73 -16.58
C VAL A 255 19.19 3.09 -15.95
N ALA A 256 18.87 3.29 -14.67
CA ALA A 256 19.20 4.54 -13.99
C ALA A 256 20.71 4.72 -13.82
N LEU A 257 21.44 3.63 -13.54
CA LEU A 257 22.91 3.64 -13.45
C LEU A 257 23.55 3.92 -14.81
N ASP A 258 23.11 3.27 -15.87
CA ASP A 258 23.62 3.44 -17.25
C ASP A 258 23.39 4.87 -17.75
N ARG A 259 22.31 5.51 -17.31
CA ARG A 259 22.02 6.92 -17.59
C ARG A 259 22.72 7.90 -16.64
N ALA A 260 23.52 7.39 -15.68
CA ALA A 260 24.18 8.18 -14.66
C ALA A 260 23.21 9.14 -13.94
N TYR A 261 22.00 8.64 -13.58
CA TYR A 261 20.99 9.47 -12.92
C TYR A 261 21.54 9.98 -11.56
N PRO A 262 21.56 11.31 -11.33
CA PRO A 262 22.32 11.88 -10.22
C PRO A 262 21.73 11.62 -8.84
N ASN A 263 20.41 11.42 -8.75
CA ASN A 263 19.65 11.38 -7.50
C ASN A 263 19.05 9.99 -7.23
N LEU A 264 19.80 8.91 -7.55
CA LEU A 264 19.39 7.55 -7.25
C LEU A 264 19.56 7.25 -5.76
N TYR A 265 18.56 6.61 -5.14
CA TYR A 265 18.59 6.19 -3.75
C TYR A 265 19.44 4.91 -3.57
N TYR A 266 20.14 4.84 -2.43
CA TYR A 266 20.96 3.68 -2.03
C TYR A 266 20.60 3.23 -0.62
N SER A 267 20.40 1.91 -0.44
CA SER A 267 20.25 1.27 0.87
C SER A 267 21.58 0.85 1.44
N GLN A 268 21.73 0.83 2.77
CA GLN A 268 22.91 0.24 3.42
C GLN A 268 22.86 -1.30 3.34
N LYS A 269 23.98 -1.95 3.14
CA LYS A 269 24.11 -3.40 3.29
C LYS A 269 23.87 -3.79 4.75
N SER A 270 22.97 -4.72 4.97
CA SER A 270 22.22 -4.97 6.20
C SER A 270 22.96 -5.69 7.33
N ASP A 271 24.17 -5.30 7.73
CA ASP A 271 24.86 -5.95 8.86
C ASP A 271 24.98 -5.09 10.14
N SER A 272 24.39 -3.91 10.18
CA SER A 272 24.42 -3.04 11.35
C SER A 272 23.03 -2.89 11.98
N PRO A 273 22.85 -3.18 13.29
CA PRO A 273 21.59 -2.98 13.98
C PRO A 273 21.14 -1.50 14.06
N ASN A 274 22.04 -0.57 13.75
CA ASN A 274 21.78 0.88 13.72
C ASN A 274 21.81 1.47 12.30
N ALA A 275 21.65 0.64 11.27
CA ALA A 275 21.61 1.10 9.89
C ALA A 275 20.33 1.93 9.66
N SER A 276 20.39 3.22 9.97
CA SER A 276 19.47 4.17 9.38
C SER A 276 19.78 4.20 7.89
N SER A 277 18.80 3.85 7.07
CA SER A 277 18.85 3.99 5.61
C SER A 277 18.94 5.49 5.29
N TYR A 278 20.15 6.04 5.36
CA TYR A 278 20.41 7.45 5.14
C TYR A 278 21.32 7.59 3.94
N PHE A 279 20.82 8.25 2.92
CA PHE A 279 21.59 8.68 1.76
C PHE A 279 22.40 9.93 2.12
N ASP A 280 23.71 9.84 2.08
CA ASP A 280 24.59 10.99 1.99
C ASP A 280 25.36 10.91 0.68
N LYS A 281 25.20 11.92 -0.18
CA LYS A 281 25.85 12.04 -1.50
C LYS A 281 27.40 11.91 -1.41
N TYR A 282 27.95 12.01 -0.21
CA TYR A 282 29.38 11.96 0.09
C TYR A 282 29.81 10.69 0.83
N GLN A 283 28.91 9.71 1.05
CA GLN A 283 29.30 8.44 1.70
C GLN A 283 29.94 7.46 0.73
N ASP A 284 30.80 6.59 1.29
CA ASP A 284 31.46 5.51 0.56
C ASP A 284 30.44 4.49 0.04
N HIS A 285 30.14 4.55 -1.25
CA HIS A 285 29.19 3.66 -1.95
C HIS A 285 29.59 2.18 -1.89
N SER A 286 30.81 1.83 -1.49
CA SER A 286 31.27 0.43 -1.39
C SER A 286 30.47 -0.41 -0.39
N LYS A 287 29.81 0.23 0.57
CA LYS A 287 28.96 -0.39 1.61
C LYS A 287 27.46 -0.25 1.32
N MET A 288 27.08 0.29 0.18
CA MET A 288 25.71 0.57 -0.19
C MET A 288 25.25 -0.28 -1.36
N VAL A 289 23.94 -0.43 -1.49
CA VAL A 289 23.27 -1.13 -2.59
C VAL A 289 22.28 -0.15 -3.23
N ALA A 290 22.34 0.01 -4.55
CA ALA A 290 21.43 0.87 -5.26
C ALA A 290 19.97 0.40 -5.08
N GLY A 291 19.05 1.36 -4.92
CA GLY A 291 17.64 1.10 -4.69
C GLY A 291 17.28 0.83 -3.24
N PHE A 292 16.00 0.59 -2.99
CA PHE A 292 15.43 0.29 -1.68
C PHE A 292 15.34 -1.22 -1.48
N THR A 293 15.85 -1.72 -0.36
CA THR A 293 15.79 -3.15 -0.02
C THR A 293 14.57 -3.44 0.84
N MET A 294 13.55 -4.05 0.23
CA MET A 294 12.40 -4.58 0.95
C MET A 294 12.78 -5.92 1.61
N SER A 295 12.61 -6.02 2.90
CA SER A 295 12.92 -7.22 3.68
C SER A 295 11.79 -7.52 4.67
N SER A 296 11.83 -8.69 5.31
CA SER A 296 10.89 -9.02 6.39
C SER A 296 10.93 -8.03 7.56
N ARG A 297 12.04 -7.31 7.73
CA ARG A 297 12.19 -6.27 8.76
C ARG A 297 11.68 -4.90 8.28
N THR A 298 11.97 -4.51 7.05
CA THR A 298 11.60 -3.18 6.53
C THR A 298 10.14 -3.09 6.11
N ARG A 299 9.54 -4.19 5.60
CA ARG A 299 8.12 -4.21 5.18
C ARG A 299 7.15 -3.78 6.29
N PRO A 300 7.21 -4.31 7.54
CA PRO A 300 6.34 -3.84 8.62
C PRO A 300 6.56 -2.36 8.97
N MET A 301 7.80 -1.86 8.86
CA MET A 301 8.10 -0.45 9.13
C MET A 301 7.51 0.47 8.07
N VAL A 302 7.59 0.07 6.80
CA VAL A 302 6.97 0.77 5.66
C VAL A 302 5.46 0.86 5.85
N ILE A 303 4.82 -0.26 6.18
CA ILE A 303 3.37 -0.33 6.40
C ILE A 303 2.96 0.48 7.62
N GLY A 304 3.66 0.33 8.75
CA GLY A 304 3.40 1.10 9.96
C GLY A 304 3.53 2.61 9.75
N LYS A 305 4.52 3.03 8.95
CA LYS A 305 4.69 4.45 8.60
C LYS A 305 3.56 4.95 7.70
N PHE A 306 3.11 4.13 6.76
CA PHE A 306 1.97 4.49 5.92
C PHE A 306 0.67 4.60 6.76
N GLN A 307 0.43 3.66 7.68
CA GLN A 307 -0.71 3.74 8.61
C GLN A 307 -0.67 5.01 9.47
N GLU A 308 0.51 5.40 9.98
CA GLU A 308 0.71 6.64 10.72
C GLU A 308 0.26 7.86 9.89
N TYR A 309 0.76 8.00 8.65
CA TYR A 309 0.37 9.11 7.77
C TYR A 309 -1.12 9.14 7.44
N ILE A 310 -1.75 7.96 7.30
CA ILE A 310 -3.19 7.86 7.03
C ILE A 310 -4.00 8.27 8.24
N SER A 311 -3.65 7.78 9.44
CA SER A 311 -4.36 8.10 10.69
C SER A 311 -4.25 9.58 11.06
N ASP A 312 -3.07 10.17 10.85
CA ASP A 312 -2.80 11.57 11.13
C ASP A 312 -3.34 12.52 10.05
N LYS A 313 -3.89 11.96 8.95
CA LYS A 313 -4.31 12.72 7.76
C LYS A 313 -3.19 13.60 7.20
N GLY A 314 -1.96 13.14 7.36
CA GLY A 314 -0.74 13.87 7.08
C GLY A 314 -0.27 13.81 5.61
N VAL A 315 -1.06 13.26 4.69
CA VAL A 315 -0.74 13.13 3.27
C VAL A 315 -1.96 13.42 2.41
N THR A 316 -1.77 13.90 1.20
CA THR A 316 -2.86 14.06 0.22
C THR A 316 -2.77 12.97 -0.84
N ILE A 317 -3.75 12.06 -0.86
CA ILE A 317 -3.88 10.99 -1.85
C ILE A 317 -4.93 11.40 -2.88
N GLN A 318 -4.52 11.51 -4.13
CA GLN A 318 -5.40 11.91 -5.22
C GLN A 318 -5.88 10.71 -6.05
N SER A 319 -5.22 9.55 -5.92
CA SER A 319 -5.49 8.36 -6.73
C SER A 319 -6.65 7.54 -6.21
N LYS A 320 -7.67 7.35 -7.06
CA LYS A 320 -8.73 6.37 -6.82
C LYS A 320 -8.20 4.93 -6.83
N ARG A 321 -7.22 4.62 -7.72
CA ARG A 321 -6.65 3.27 -7.83
C ARG A 321 -5.93 2.86 -6.55
N LEU A 322 -5.18 3.77 -5.92
CA LEU A 322 -4.53 3.52 -4.64
C LEU A 322 -5.56 3.29 -3.53
N ILE A 323 -6.62 4.10 -3.47
CA ILE A 323 -7.70 3.92 -2.49
C ILE A 323 -8.36 2.53 -2.63
N GLU A 324 -8.59 2.05 -3.86
CA GLU A 324 -9.17 0.73 -4.10
C GLU A 324 -8.24 -0.41 -3.63
N GLU A 325 -6.93 -0.30 -3.84
CA GLU A 325 -5.96 -1.26 -3.29
C GLU A 325 -5.92 -1.21 -1.75
N MET A 326 -5.98 -0.03 -1.15
CA MET A 326 -6.01 0.11 0.32
C MET A 326 -7.23 -0.58 0.95
N LYS A 327 -8.39 -0.58 0.28
CA LYS A 327 -9.62 -1.27 0.74
C LYS A 327 -9.45 -2.79 0.82
N THR A 328 -8.58 -3.35 0.00
CA THR A 328 -8.33 -4.80 -0.11
C THR A 328 -7.02 -5.25 0.52
N PHE A 329 -6.32 -4.35 1.21
CA PHE A 329 -5.04 -4.63 1.86
C PHE A 329 -5.27 -5.04 3.31
N ILE A 330 -4.91 -6.29 3.66
CA ILE A 330 -5.24 -6.93 4.93
C ILE A 330 -4.03 -7.55 5.62
N TRP A 331 -4.12 -7.73 6.92
CA TRP A 331 -3.20 -8.58 7.66
C TRP A 331 -3.56 -10.05 7.48
N ARG A 332 -2.62 -10.86 7.05
CA ARG A 332 -2.74 -12.32 6.96
C ARG A 332 -1.49 -12.96 7.51
N ASN A 333 -1.64 -13.84 8.49
CA ASN A 333 -0.49 -14.52 9.13
C ASN A 333 0.64 -13.56 9.55
N ASN A 334 0.31 -12.45 10.19
CA ASN A 334 1.25 -11.37 10.57
C ASN A 334 1.95 -10.66 9.39
N ARG A 335 1.48 -10.84 8.16
CA ARG A 335 1.96 -10.13 6.99
C ARG A 335 0.84 -9.34 6.36
N ALA A 336 1.07 -8.06 6.11
CA ALA A 336 0.13 -7.26 5.36
C ALA A 336 0.34 -7.50 3.86
N GLU A 337 -0.74 -7.85 3.17
CA GLU A 337 -0.76 -8.20 1.75
C GLU A 337 -2.15 -7.95 1.14
N ALA A 338 -2.23 -7.87 -0.18
CA ALA A 338 -3.51 -7.80 -0.87
C ALA A 338 -4.31 -9.10 -0.66
N GLN A 339 -5.62 -8.97 -0.59
CA GLN A 339 -6.51 -10.13 -0.63
C GLN A 339 -6.32 -10.94 -1.91
N SER A 340 -6.60 -12.24 -1.84
CA SER A 340 -6.47 -13.13 -3.01
C SER A 340 -7.25 -12.60 -4.22
N GLY A 341 -6.55 -12.42 -5.34
CA GLY A 341 -7.12 -11.86 -6.58
C GLY A 341 -7.02 -10.34 -6.72
N TYR A 342 -6.42 -9.66 -5.75
CA TYR A 342 -6.10 -8.23 -5.79
C TYR A 342 -4.59 -8.00 -5.76
N ASN A 343 -4.18 -6.77 -6.05
CA ASN A 343 -2.78 -6.35 -6.10
C ASN A 343 -2.49 -5.33 -4.99
N ASP A 344 -1.24 -5.25 -4.54
CA ASP A 344 -0.75 -4.29 -3.54
C ASP A 344 0.39 -3.40 -4.05
N ASP A 345 0.61 -3.36 -5.36
CA ASP A 345 1.75 -2.66 -5.97
C ASP A 345 1.74 -1.15 -5.69
N LEU A 346 0.57 -0.51 -5.81
CA LEU A 346 0.39 0.92 -5.47
C LEU A 346 0.53 1.15 -3.97
N VAL A 347 -0.05 0.29 -3.13
CA VAL A 347 0.05 0.39 -1.67
C VAL A 347 1.50 0.27 -1.23
N MET A 348 2.25 -0.67 -1.80
CA MET A 348 3.64 -0.89 -1.43
C MET A 348 4.55 0.23 -1.89
N SER A 349 4.42 0.69 -3.14
CA SER A 349 5.20 1.82 -3.64
C SER A 349 4.89 3.12 -2.90
N PHE A 350 3.61 3.37 -2.55
CA PHE A 350 3.23 4.54 -1.77
C PHE A 350 3.72 4.46 -0.31
N GLY A 351 3.63 3.28 0.31
CA GLY A 351 4.17 3.04 1.65
C GLY A 351 5.68 3.29 1.71
N MET A 352 6.44 2.83 0.70
CA MET A 352 7.87 3.15 0.57
C MET A 352 8.10 4.67 0.46
N ALA A 353 7.26 5.39 -0.29
CA ALA A 353 7.35 6.85 -0.40
C ALA A 353 7.19 7.53 0.96
N MET A 354 6.21 7.12 1.75
CA MET A 354 5.99 7.66 3.10
C MET A 354 7.16 7.37 4.04
N TYR A 355 7.71 6.15 3.97
CA TYR A 355 8.86 5.76 4.78
C TYR A 355 10.13 6.55 4.45
N ILE A 356 10.37 6.84 3.17
CA ILE A 356 11.57 7.51 2.68
C ILE A 356 11.46 9.03 2.77
N ARG A 357 10.26 9.58 2.71
CA ARG A 357 10.02 11.02 2.76
C ARG A 357 10.70 11.70 3.95
N ASP A 358 10.61 11.12 5.13
CA ASP A 358 11.25 11.68 6.32
C ASP A 358 12.78 11.70 6.19
N THR A 359 13.34 10.73 5.47
CA THR A 359 14.76 10.67 5.16
C THR A 359 15.15 11.75 4.15
N ALA A 360 14.34 11.96 3.12
CA ALA A 360 14.54 13.02 2.12
C ALA A 360 14.50 14.41 2.75
N LEU A 361 13.54 14.66 3.64
CA LEU A 361 13.46 15.93 4.40
C LEU A 361 14.69 16.18 5.27
N LYS A 362 15.17 15.15 5.98
CA LYS A 362 16.39 15.27 6.80
C LYS A 362 17.63 15.56 5.96
N SER A 363 17.73 14.96 4.78
CA SER A 363 18.82 15.19 3.83
C SER A 363 18.81 16.64 3.34
N ARG A 364 17.65 17.17 3.00
CA ARG A 364 17.47 18.57 2.60
C ARG A 364 17.87 19.53 3.71
N GLN A 365 17.38 19.32 4.94
CA GLN A 365 17.74 20.18 6.07
C GLN A 365 19.25 20.22 6.29
N ARG A 366 19.93 19.08 6.24
CA ARG A 366 21.40 19.02 6.37
C ARG A 366 22.13 19.71 5.22
N GLY A 367 21.60 19.58 3.99
CA GLY A 367 22.11 20.33 2.83
C GLY A 367 22.03 21.83 3.05
N LEU A 368 20.88 22.33 3.52
CA LEU A 368 20.67 23.73 3.86
C LEU A 368 21.58 24.21 5.01
N ASP A 369 21.72 23.38 6.05
CA ASP A 369 22.59 23.70 7.19
C ASP A 369 24.07 23.68 6.79
N GLY A 370 24.49 22.74 5.93
CA GLY A 370 25.82 22.72 5.32
C GLY A 370 26.09 23.96 4.47
N THR A 371 25.13 24.37 3.64
CA THR A 371 25.22 25.59 2.83
C THR A 371 25.28 26.83 3.72
N LYS A 372 24.41 26.92 4.75
CA LYS A 372 24.46 28.03 5.74
C LYS A 372 25.79 28.05 6.48
N SER A 373 26.31 26.90 6.92
CA SER A 373 27.61 26.80 7.57
C SER A 373 28.74 27.19 6.63
N SER A 374 28.71 26.76 5.37
CA SER A 374 29.69 27.16 4.36
C SER A 374 29.64 28.65 4.07
N LEU A 375 28.42 29.24 3.93
CA LEU A 375 28.25 30.67 3.75
C LEU A 375 28.67 31.45 5.01
N SER A 376 28.41 30.96 6.21
CA SER A 376 28.85 31.57 7.45
C SER A 376 30.37 31.50 7.61
N ASN A 377 31.00 30.42 7.13
CA ASN A 377 32.46 30.29 7.09
C ASN A 377 33.11 31.05 5.93
N MET A 378 32.33 31.35 4.87
CA MET A 378 32.71 32.31 3.80
C MET A 378 32.49 33.77 4.21
N SER A 379 31.96 34.05 5.41
CA SER A 379 32.05 35.36 5.98
C SER A 379 33.52 35.68 6.05
N VAL A 380 33.92 36.52 5.12
CA VAL A 380 35.23 37.03 4.86
C VAL A 380 36.00 37.13 6.18
N ASN A 381 37.03 36.34 6.34
CA ASN A 381 38.11 36.72 7.21
C ASN A 381 38.53 38.12 6.75
N ARG A 382 37.95 39.13 7.36
CA ARG A 382 38.45 40.47 7.31
C ARG A 382 39.76 40.45 8.11
N THR A 383 40.77 39.84 7.54
CA THR A 383 42.12 40.22 7.91
C THR A 383 42.14 41.71 7.55
N PRO A 384 42.27 42.57 8.55
CA PRO A 384 42.60 43.93 8.23
C PRO A 384 43.85 43.84 7.38
N TYR A 385 43.80 44.31 6.13
CA TYR A 385 44.98 44.46 5.32
C TYR A 385 45.93 45.36 6.10
N GLN A 386 46.85 44.78 6.88
CA GLN A 386 47.98 45.42 7.45
C GLN A 386 49.02 45.63 6.33
N GLY A 387 48.60 46.42 5.36
CA GLY A 387 49.47 47.04 4.37
C GLY A 387 50.01 48.29 4.99
N GLY A 388 51.30 48.26 5.21
CA GLY A 388 52.18 49.14 5.91
C GLY A 388 51.92 50.62 5.87
N TYR A 389 52.42 51.25 6.95
CA TYR A 389 52.71 52.65 7.12
C TYR A 389 51.60 53.70 6.91
N GLY A 390 51.04 54.15 8.00
CA GLY A 390 50.44 55.46 8.01
C GLY A 390 49.15 55.58 8.81
N ASN A 391 49.28 56.14 10.00
CA ASN A 391 48.30 56.89 10.79
C ASN A 391 46.87 56.31 10.93
N ASN A 392 46.61 55.76 12.11
CA ASN A 392 45.28 55.66 12.69
C ASN A 392 44.61 57.04 12.73
N GLN A 393 43.73 57.35 11.76
CA GLN A 393 42.75 58.40 11.91
C GLN A 393 41.38 57.74 12.16
N PRO A 394 40.72 58.03 13.29
CA PRO A 394 39.35 57.58 13.52
C PRO A 394 38.41 58.32 12.56
N GLY A 395 37.66 57.57 11.74
CA GLY A 395 36.59 58.14 10.93
C GLY A 395 36.56 57.77 9.46
N LYS A 396 37.38 56.87 8.93
CA LYS A 396 37.26 56.43 7.52
C LYS A 396 36.24 55.32 7.38
N ASN A 397 35.23 55.56 6.54
CA ASN A 397 34.25 54.59 6.11
C ASN A 397 34.94 53.39 5.42
N PRO A 398 34.81 52.17 5.92
CA PRO A 398 35.48 50.98 5.34
C PRO A 398 35.00 50.60 3.94
N TYR A 399 33.95 51.26 3.45
CA TYR A 399 33.34 51.04 2.13
C TYR A 399 33.68 52.12 1.12
N GLU A 400 34.55 53.08 1.45
CA GLU A 400 35.07 54.06 0.51
C GLU A 400 36.36 53.57 -0.15
N GLN A 401 36.34 53.36 -1.47
CA GLN A 401 37.54 53.09 -2.26
C GLN A 401 37.83 54.26 -3.23
N ASN A 402 39.12 54.55 -3.44
CA ASN A 402 39.61 55.53 -4.40
C ASN A 402 39.79 54.86 -5.77
N PHE A 403 38.95 55.20 -6.71
CA PHE A 403 39.15 54.87 -8.11
C PHE A 403 39.57 56.16 -8.83
N GLY A 404 40.85 56.33 -9.10
CA GLY A 404 41.47 57.29 -10.04
C GLY A 404 40.87 58.65 -10.34
N GLY A 405 39.77 59.05 -9.72
CA GLY A 405 39.06 60.33 -9.96
C GLY A 405 38.08 60.71 -8.86
N GLY A 406 37.95 59.91 -7.77
CA GLY A 406 37.05 60.22 -6.66
C GLY A 406 36.89 59.07 -5.69
N LYS A 407 36.34 59.37 -4.50
CA LYS A 407 35.98 58.33 -3.52
C LYS A 407 34.56 57.85 -3.82
N GLU A 408 34.41 56.59 -4.07
CA GLU A 408 33.09 55.92 -4.23
C GLU A 408 32.77 55.03 -3.05
N ASP A 409 31.52 55.06 -2.62
CA ASP A 409 30.97 54.16 -1.61
C ASP A 409 30.48 52.89 -2.29
N ILE A 410 31.13 51.77 -2.00
CA ILE A 410 30.86 50.47 -2.63
C ILE A 410 29.90 49.58 -1.81
N ARG A 411 29.11 50.12 -0.85
CA ARG A 411 28.11 49.35 -0.08
C ARG A 411 27.08 48.60 -0.92
N TRP A 412 26.85 49.10 -2.16
CA TRP A 412 25.93 48.47 -3.11
C TRP A 412 26.44 47.14 -3.70
N LEU A 413 27.71 46.79 -3.48
CA LEU A 413 28.38 45.60 -4.02
C LEU A 413 28.33 44.44 -3.00
N PHE A 414 27.85 44.67 -1.80
CA PHE A 414 27.72 43.74 -0.69
C PHE A 414 26.29 43.87 -0.10
#